data_0f3275c483ab5982596dd5020fa90768
#
_entry.id   0f3275c483ab5982596dd5020fa90768
#
_cell.length_a   1.000
_cell.length_b   1.000
_cell.length_c   1.000
_cell.angle_alpha   90.00
_cell.angle_beta   90.00
_cell.angle_gamma   90.00
#
_symmetry.space_group_name_H-M   'P 1'
#
loop_
_entity.id
_entity.type
_entity.pdbx_description
1 polymer ?
#
loop_
_entity_poly.entity_id
_entity_poly.type
_entity_poly.pdbx_seq_one_letter_code
_entity_poly.pdbx_strand_id
1 'polypeptide(L)'
;MTLQDWQKLKSGTDIRGTASEDPSGEPVDLTDEVVTALAQAFYMWLQQRTGKRTVAVAVGHDSRVSAPRLERCAVHGICACGGKAVATGLSSTPSMFMLLQSPRFGCDGSIMLTASHLPARKNGMKFFTREGGLESEDIAELISLAHKGKFPAGAGEVVRRSFMPEYSRSLVNLARRRTGEAEPLKGKHIIVDAGNGAGGFFVTDVLQPLGADTSGSQFLEPDGTFPNHIPNPENKAAMESIRNAVRENNADLGIIFDTDVDRAGAVDKDGKEINRNRLIALISAIILEEEPGAYIVTDSVTSDGLTQFIAAHGGVHCRFKRGYKNVINEAKRLCEEGKDAPLAIETSGHAALKENYFLDDGAYLVTRLLIALARRAKESKDLSSLIADLPMPAEEAEIRPTFVDPDSDFKSLGADILRQLVRHARMTKYIRLAPDNREGVRMNFDKAHGDGWVLVRMSLHEPILPVNCESNSEGGCALLIREIYAFLKNFPCLDLTAFKKYL
;
A
#
# COMPACT_ATOMS: atom_id res chain seq x y z
N MET A 1 -0.64 -1.52 -31.17
CA MET A 1 0.10 -0.70 -30.17
C MET A 1 1.59 -0.74 -30.46
N THR A 2 2.27 0.41 -30.42
CA THR A 2 3.73 0.49 -30.49
C THR A 2 4.36 0.00 -29.19
N LEU A 3 5.66 -0.31 -29.18
CA LEU A 3 6.34 -0.66 -27.92
C LEU A 3 6.25 0.46 -26.88
N GLN A 4 6.25 1.73 -27.32
CA GLN A 4 6.09 2.87 -26.46
C GLN A 4 4.71 2.90 -25.77
N ASP A 5 3.64 2.51 -26.48
CA ASP A 5 2.30 2.42 -25.86
C ASP A 5 2.25 1.32 -24.82
N TRP A 6 2.88 0.17 -25.08
CA TRP A 6 3.01 -0.91 -24.10
C TRP A 6 3.78 -0.47 -22.86
N GLN A 7 4.84 0.31 -23.01
CA GLN A 7 5.64 0.82 -21.90
C GLN A 7 4.87 1.80 -21.00
N LYS A 8 3.89 2.53 -21.54
CA LYS A 8 3.02 3.42 -20.75
C LYS A 8 2.15 2.67 -19.74
N LEU A 9 1.87 1.39 -19.99
CA LEU A 9 1.11 0.55 -19.06
C LEU A 9 1.91 0.15 -17.82
N LYS A 10 3.25 0.29 -17.85
CA LYS A 10 4.08 -0.03 -16.70
C LYS A 10 3.94 1.02 -15.60
N SER A 11 3.52 0.59 -14.44
CA SER A 11 3.40 1.41 -13.23
C SER A 11 4.16 0.76 -12.07
N GLY A 12 5.45 1.06 -11.96
CA GLY A 12 6.32 0.44 -10.97
C GLY A 12 6.48 -1.07 -11.20
N THR A 13 5.93 -1.86 -10.31
CA THR A 13 5.93 -3.33 -10.32
C THR A 13 4.60 -3.92 -10.78
N ASP A 14 3.69 -3.08 -11.32
CA ASP A 14 2.37 -3.47 -11.79
C ASP A 14 2.16 -3.02 -13.25
N ILE A 15 1.09 -3.54 -13.85
CA ILE A 15 0.48 -2.98 -15.06
C ILE A 15 -0.72 -2.14 -14.63
N ARG A 16 -0.89 -0.95 -15.20
CA ARG A 16 -2.02 -0.05 -14.98
C ARG A 16 -2.47 0.57 -16.30
N GLY A 17 -3.78 0.73 -16.49
CA GLY A 17 -4.31 1.36 -17.69
C GLY A 17 -5.78 1.74 -17.53
N THR A 18 -6.32 2.41 -18.55
CA THR A 18 -7.74 2.70 -18.69
C THR A 18 -8.44 1.49 -19.29
N ALA A 19 -9.37 0.89 -18.53
CA ALA A 19 -10.03 -0.36 -18.90
C ALA A 19 -11.49 -0.17 -19.33
N SER A 20 -12.07 1.01 -19.12
CA SER A 20 -13.44 1.34 -19.49
C SER A 20 -13.50 2.74 -20.07
N GLU A 21 -14.42 2.94 -21.02
CA GLU A 21 -14.74 4.26 -21.57
C GLU A 21 -15.31 5.18 -20.48
N ASP A 22 -15.03 6.46 -20.60
CA ASP A 22 -15.60 7.47 -19.74
C ASP A 22 -15.86 8.79 -20.51
N PRO A 23 -16.68 9.69 -19.94
CA PRO A 23 -16.98 10.97 -20.57
C PRO A 23 -15.78 11.90 -20.82
N SER A 24 -14.63 11.66 -20.17
CA SER A 24 -13.40 12.45 -20.38
C SER A 24 -12.74 12.19 -21.73
N GLY A 25 -13.13 11.10 -22.44
CA GLY A 25 -12.58 10.74 -23.73
C GLY A 25 -11.17 10.15 -23.67
N GLU A 26 -10.66 9.81 -22.48
CA GLU A 26 -9.39 9.10 -22.37
C GLU A 26 -9.49 7.73 -23.04
N PRO A 27 -8.60 7.37 -23.99
CA PRO A 27 -8.72 6.12 -24.72
C PRO A 27 -8.49 4.91 -23.81
N VAL A 28 -9.22 3.82 -24.08
CA VAL A 28 -8.98 2.52 -23.44
C VAL A 28 -7.68 1.95 -23.96
N ASP A 29 -6.70 1.77 -23.08
CA ASP A 29 -5.38 1.21 -23.36
C ASP A 29 -5.18 -0.20 -22.76
N LEU A 30 -5.89 -0.55 -21.69
CA LEU A 30 -5.94 -1.89 -21.12
C LEU A 30 -7.09 -2.69 -21.75
N THR A 31 -6.93 -3.01 -23.03
CA THR A 31 -7.94 -3.72 -23.85
C THR A 31 -7.95 -5.22 -23.57
N ASP A 32 -8.92 -5.93 -24.13
CA ASP A 32 -9.03 -7.40 -24.05
C ASP A 32 -7.81 -8.10 -24.63
N GLU A 33 -7.31 -7.61 -25.77
CA GLU A 33 -6.13 -8.15 -26.45
C GLU A 33 -4.87 -7.91 -25.61
N VAL A 34 -4.74 -6.74 -24.98
CA VAL A 34 -3.60 -6.40 -24.12
C VAL A 34 -3.56 -7.31 -22.90
N VAL A 35 -4.67 -7.50 -22.22
CA VAL A 35 -4.76 -8.37 -21.03
C VAL A 35 -4.51 -9.83 -21.40
N THR A 36 -5.06 -10.29 -22.53
CA THR A 36 -4.81 -11.65 -23.07
C THR A 36 -3.31 -11.84 -23.32
N ALA A 37 -2.66 -10.91 -24.03
CA ALA A 37 -1.23 -11.01 -24.36
C ALA A 37 -0.33 -10.96 -23.12
N LEU A 38 -0.66 -10.12 -22.12
CA LEU A 38 0.07 -10.08 -20.84
C LEU A 38 -0.07 -11.38 -20.05
N ALA A 39 -1.25 -11.98 -20.03
CA ALA A 39 -1.46 -13.28 -19.38
C ALA A 39 -0.70 -14.42 -20.08
N GLN A 40 -0.64 -14.41 -21.43
CA GLN A 40 0.18 -15.32 -22.21
C GLN A 40 1.67 -15.12 -21.94
N ALA A 41 2.11 -13.86 -21.86
CA ALA A 41 3.49 -13.51 -21.51
C ALA A 41 3.87 -14.02 -20.12
N PHE A 42 3.00 -13.82 -19.12
CA PHE A 42 3.24 -14.33 -17.77
C PHE A 42 3.29 -15.84 -17.71
N TYR A 43 2.41 -16.54 -18.44
CA TYR A 43 2.45 -18.00 -18.56
C TYR A 43 3.81 -18.47 -19.10
N MET A 44 4.30 -17.89 -20.20
CA MET A 44 5.60 -18.22 -20.79
C MET A 44 6.76 -17.89 -19.83
N TRP A 45 6.71 -16.75 -19.19
CA TRP A 45 7.70 -16.31 -18.22
C TRP A 45 7.80 -17.30 -17.05
N LEU A 46 6.66 -17.76 -16.51
CA LEU A 46 6.60 -18.81 -15.49
C LEU A 46 7.18 -20.14 -15.95
N GLN A 47 6.89 -20.57 -17.20
CA GLN A 47 7.48 -21.78 -17.75
C GLN A 47 9.01 -21.70 -17.78
N GLN A 48 9.56 -20.56 -18.20
CA GLN A 48 11.01 -20.34 -18.25
C GLN A 48 11.64 -20.36 -16.86
N ARG A 49 11.00 -19.72 -15.89
CA ARG A 49 11.49 -19.62 -14.50
C ARG A 49 11.38 -20.94 -13.73
N THR A 50 10.31 -21.69 -13.95
CA THR A 50 10.07 -22.96 -13.23
C THR A 50 10.64 -24.19 -13.93
N GLY A 51 10.96 -24.10 -15.23
CA GLY A 51 11.35 -25.24 -16.05
C GLY A 51 10.21 -26.22 -16.35
N LYS A 52 8.98 -25.91 -15.95
CA LYS A 52 7.81 -26.77 -16.15
C LYS A 52 7.27 -26.66 -17.57
N ARG A 53 6.86 -27.79 -18.14
CA ARG A 53 6.19 -27.82 -19.45
C ARG A 53 4.80 -27.17 -19.40
N THR A 54 4.09 -27.33 -18.32
CA THR A 54 2.77 -26.74 -18.07
C THR A 54 2.76 -26.13 -16.70
N VAL A 55 2.29 -24.89 -16.58
CA VAL A 55 2.13 -24.18 -15.32
C VAL A 55 0.65 -23.89 -15.04
N ALA A 56 0.31 -23.79 -13.76
CA ALA A 56 -1.01 -23.41 -13.31
C ALA A 56 -0.97 -21.96 -12.83
N VAL A 57 -1.89 -21.11 -13.31
CA VAL A 57 -1.99 -19.70 -12.96
C VAL A 57 -3.36 -19.39 -12.40
N ALA A 58 -3.41 -18.83 -11.20
CA ALA A 58 -4.65 -18.30 -10.63
C ALA A 58 -4.92 -16.89 -11.16
N VAL A 59 -6.19 -16.57 -11.41
CA VAL A 59 -6.65 -15.23 -11.80
C VAL A 59 -7.80 -14.83 -10.91
N GLY A 60 -7.67 -13.69 -10.25
CA GLY A 60 -8.70 -13.10 -9.41
C GLY A 60 -8.82 -11.60 -9.65
N HIS A 61 -9.83 -10.98 -9.08
CA HIS A 61 -10.12 -9.57 -9.32
C HIS A 61 -10.76 -8.88 -8.12
N ASP A 62 -10.64 -7.56 -8.07
CA ASP A 62 -11.37 -6.68 -7.16
C ASP A 62 -12.82 -6.38 -7.65
N SER A 63 -13.49 -5.41 -7.05
CA SER A 63 -14.88 -5.06 -7.35
C SER A 63 -15.08 -4.27 -8.65
N ARG A 64 -14.04 -3.85 -9.37
CA ARG A 64 -14.12 -2.96 -10.53
C ARG A 64 -15.01 -3.52 -11.65
N VAL A 65 -15.83 -2.64 -12.27
CA VAL A 65 -16.77 -3.03 -13.33
C VAL A 65 -16.12 -3.79 -14.49
N SER A 66 -14.90 -3.39 -14.87
CA SER A 66 -14.15 -4.06 -15.94
C SER A 66 -13.56 -5.42 -15.54
N ALA A 67 -13.45 -5.71 -14.25
CA ALA A 67 -12.67 -6.85 -13.74
C ALA A 67 -13.17 -8.22 -14.20
N PRO A 68 -14.50 -8.54 -14.22
CA PRO A 68 -14.97 -9.85 -14.71
C PRO A 68 -14.71 -10.06 -16.22
N ARG A 69 -14.68 -8.97 -17.01
CA ARG A 69 -14.31 -9.04 -18.43
C ARG A 69 -12.84 -9.36 -18.57
N LEU A 70 -11.98 -8.66 -17.83
CA LEU A 70 -10.53 -8.85 -17.88
C LEU A 70 -10.11 -10.21 -17.31
N GLU A 71 -10.82 -10.76 -16.31
CA GLU A 71 -10.59 -12.13 -15.82
C GLU A 71 -10.79 -13.14 -16.94
N ARG A 72 -11.87 -13.02 -17.71
CA ARG A 72 -12.10 -13.92 -18.86
C ARG A 72 -10.99 -13.83 -19.90
N CYS A 73 -10.47 -12.63 -20.17
CA CYS A 73 -9.37 -12.41 -21.11
C CYS A 73 -8.06 -13.05 -20.61
N ALA A 74 -7.71 -12.85 -19.33
CA ALA A 74 -6.52 -13.45 -18.74
C ALA A 74 -6.60 -14.98 -18.70
N VAL A 75 -7.74 -15.54 -18.29
CA VAL A 75 -8.00 -16.98 -18.29
C VAL A 75 -7.90 -17.56 -19.71
N HIS A 76 -8.49 -16.86 -20.69
CA HIS A 76 -8.40 -17.27 -22.09
C HIS A 76 -6.94 -17.30 -22.56
N GLY A 77 -6.15 -16.26 -22.25
CA GLY A 77 -4.74 -16.18 -22.63
C GLY A 77 -3.91 -17.35 -22.09
N ILE A 78 -4.08 -17.68 -20.81
CA ILE A 78 -3.40 -18.83 -20.18
C ILE A 78 -3.80 -20.15 -20.86
N CYS A 79 -5.08 -20.38 -21.08
CA CYS A 79 -5.58 -21.61 -21.70
C CYS A 79 -5.16 -21.76 -23.16
N ALA A 80 -5.13 -20.65 -23.92
CA ALA A 80 -4.67 -20.63 -25.31
C ALA A 80 -3.20 -21.06 -25.47
N CYS A 81 -2.40 -20.94 -24.40
CA CYS A 81 -1.03 -21.44 -24.33
C CYS A 81 -0.92 -22.89 -23.81
N GLY A 82 -2.03 -23.55 -23.51
CA GLY A 82 -2.06 -24.91 -22.93
C GLY A 82 -1.88 -24.95 -21.41
N GLY A 83 -2.03 -23.82 -20.72
CA GLY A 83 -1.93 -23.71 -19.28
C GLY A 83 -3.20 -24.10 -18.53
N LYS A 84 -3.06 -24.32 -17.23
CA LYS A 84 -4.20 -24.46 -16.32
C LYS A 84 -4.52 -23.11 -15.69
N ALA A 85 -5.72 -22.59 -15.94
CA ALA A 85 -6.20 -21.38 -15.32
C ALA A 85 -7.12 -21.70 -14.14
N VAL A 86 -6.89 -21.08 -12.99
CA VAL A 86 -7.78 -21.14 -11.82
C VAL A 86 -8.44 -19.77 -11.65
N ALA A 87 -9.69 -19.65 -12.12
CA ALA A 87 -10.48 -18.44 -11.96
C ALA A 87 -11.02 -18.37 -10.52
N THR A 88 -10.58 -17.39 -9.74
CA THR A 88 -10.93 -17.25 -8.32
C THR A 88 -12.10 -16.30 -8.08
N GLY A 89 -12.45 -15.48 -9.09
CA GLY A 89 -13.48 -14.45 -9.00
C GLY A 89 -13.07 -13.31 -8.07
N LEU A 90 -14.04 -12.72 -7.36
CA LEU A 90 -13.78 -11.65 -6.40
C LEU A 90 -12.79 -12.12 -5.34
N SER A 91 -11.69 -11.39 -5.22
CA SER A 91 -10.54 -11.73 -4.39
C SER A 91 -9.91 -10.46 -3.83
N SER A 92 -9.11 -10.60 -2.77
CA SER A 92 -8.21 -9.54 -2.33
C SER A 92 -6.80 -9.77 -2.86
N THR A 93 -6.02 -8.71 -3.02
CA THR A 93 -4.61 -8.81 -3.45
C THR A 93 -3.81 -9.78 -2.55
N PRO A 94 -3.87 -9.68 -1.20
CA PRO A 94 -3.17 -10.65 -0.36
C PRO A 94 -3.65 -12.09 -0.53
N SER A 95 -4.94 -12.31 -0.76
CA SER A 95 -5.43 -13.67 -1.00
C SER A 95 -4.84 -14.32 -2.24
N MET A 96 -4.58 -13.53 -3.30
CA MET A 96 -3.98 -14.01 -4.55
C MET A 96 -2.51 -14.42 -4.41
N PHE A 97 -1.77 -13.84 -3.48
CA PHE A 97 -0.46 -14.35 -3.11
C PHE A 97 -0.57 -15.57 -2.19
N MET A 98 -1.42 -15.50 -1.15
CA MET A 98 -1.54 -16.56 -0.14
C MET A 98 -2.01 -17.89 -0.73
N LEU A 99 -2.79 -17.87 -1.81
CA LEU A 99 -3.19 -19.11 -2.51
C LEU A 99 -1.98 -19.88 -3.06
N LEU A 100 -0.87 -19.17 -3.41
CA LEU A 100 0.36 -19.79 -3.91
C LEU A 100 1.11 -20.56 -2.82
N GLN A 101 0.89 -20.20 -1.55
CA GLN A 101 1.44 -20.89 -0.39
C GLN A 101 0.62 -22.14 -0.04
N SER A 102 -0.60 -22.27 -0.60
CA SER A 102 -1.48 -23.43 -0.34
C SER A 102 -1.18 -24.59 -1.30
N PRO A 103 -0.69 -25.75 -0.80
CA PRO A 103 -0.48 -26.92 -1.65
C PRO A 103 -1.75 -27.41 -2.37
N ARG A 104 -2.93 -27.12 -1.80
CA ARG A 104 -4.24 -27.54 -2.36
C ARG A 104 -4.60 -26.82 -3.66
N PHE A 105 -4.07 -25.62 -3.90
CA PHE A 105 -4.29 -24.87 -5.13
C PHE A 105 -3.29 -25.26 -6.22
N GLY A 106 -2.06 -25.57 -5.84
CA GLY A 106 -1.03 -26.06 -6.76
C GLY A 106 -0.72 -25.10 -7.91
N CYS A 107 -0.91 -23.78 -7.72
CA CYS A 107 -0.60 -22.76 -8.70
C CYS A 107 0.89 -22.37 -8.63
N ASP A 108 1.45 -22.08 -9.79
CA ASP A 108 2.84 -21.64 -9.95
C ASP A 108 2.97 -20.11 -9.91
N GLY A 109 1.89 -19.41 -10.27
CA GLY A 109 1.78 -17.97 -10.19
C GLY A 109 0.32 -17.53 -10.11
N SER A 110 0.11 -16.24 -9.82
CA SER A 110 -1.21 -15.64 -9.82
C SER A 110 -1.23 -14.24 -10.42
N ILE A 111 -2.39 -13.86 -10.93
CA ILE A 111 -2.70 -12.53 -11.47
C ILE A 111 -3.84 -11.95 -10.65
N MET A 112 -3.63 -10.78 -10.06
CA MET A 112 -4.69 -9.99 -9.46
C MET A 112 -5.06 -8.82 -10.37
N LEU A 113 -6.31 -8.79 -10.80
CA LEU A 113 -6.86 -7.70 -11.60
C LEU A 113 -7.38 -6.61 -10.68
N THR A 114 -6.63 -5.53 -10.59
CA THR A 114 -6.91 -4.39 -9.71
C THR A 114 -6.15 -3.15 -10.15
N ALA A 115 -6.70 -1.99 -9.83
CA ALA A 115 -5.98 -0.72 -9.88
C ALA A 115 -5.89 -0.07 -8.49
N SER A 116 -6.06 -0.85 -7.39
CA SER A 116 -6.08 -0.35 -6.03
C SER A 116 -7.04 0.86 -5.91
N HIS A 117 -6.62 1.98 -5.38
CA HIS A 117 -7.43 3.19 -5.14
C HIS A 117 -7.62 4.12 -6.36
N LEU A 118 -7.14 3.74 -7.55
CA LEU A 118 -7.33 4.57 -8.75
C LEU A 118 -8.81 4.65 -9.17
N PRO A 119 -9.21 5.66 -9.96
CA PRO A 119 -10.59 5.84 -10.40
C PRO A 119 -11.23 4.59 -11.01
N ALA A 120 -12.56 4.49 -10.97
CA ALA A 120 -13.35 3.31 -11.39
C ALA A 120 -13.01 2.81 -12.81
N ARG A 121 -12.72 3.73 -13.75
CA ARG A 121 -12.36 3.41 -15.14
C ARG A 121 -11.00 2.74 -15.30
N LYS A 122 -10.08 2.90 -14.35
CA LYS A 122 -8.76 2.28 -14.37
C LYS A 122 -8.86 0.83 -13.90
N ASN A 123 -7.96 0.00 -14.42
CA ASN A 123 -7.70 -1.34 -13.92
C ASN A 123 -6.21 -1.65 -14.10
N GLY A 124 -5.80 -2.84 -13.72
CA GLY A 124 -4.40 -3.24 -13.82
C GLY A 124 -4.22 -4.73 -13.56
N MET A 125 -2.97 -5.14 -13.55
CA MET A 125 -2.57 -6.52 -13.27
C MET A 125 -1.38 -6.49 -12.32
N LYS A 126 -1.53 -7.12 -11.15
CA LYS A 126 -0.43 -7.46 -10.24
C LYS A 126 -0.11 -8.95 -10.45
N PHE A 127 1.17 -9.28 -10.48
CA PHE A 127 1.64 -10.64 -10.74
C PHE A 127 2.42 -11.14 -9.53
N PHE A 128 2.17 -12.40 -9.17
CA PHE A 128 2.81 -13.03 -8.03
C PHE A 128 3.40 -14.40 -8.37
N THR A 129 4.53 -14.69 -7.75
CA THR A 129 5.08 -16.02 -7.58
C THR A 129 5.07 -16.41 -6.11
N ARG A 130 5.58 -17.57 -5.73
CA ARG A 130 5.69 -17.96 -4.32
C ARG A 130 6.66 -17.10 -3.52
N GLU A 131 7.59 -16.42 -4.18
CA GLU A 131 8.59 -15.53 -3.59
C GLU A 131 8.04 -14.12 -3.32
N GLY A 132 6.91 -13.76 -3.92
CA GLY A 132 6.29 -12.44 -3.79
C GLY A 132 5.77 -11.89 -5.12
N GLY A 133 5.43 -10.60 -5.11
CA GLY A 133 5.10 -9.87 -6.33
C GLY A 133 6.33 -9.69 -7.23
N LEU A 134 6.12 -9.57 -8.53
CA LEU A 134 7.18 -9.37 -9.50
C LEU A 134 7.91 -8.04 -9.28
N GLU A 135 9.15 -7.97 -9.74
CA GLU A 135 9.95 -6.75 -9.73
C GLU A 135 9.74 -5.93 -11.02
N SER A 136 10.21 -4.69 -11.02
CA SER A 136 10.05 -3.75 -12.12
C SER A 136 10.68 -4.25 -13.44
N GLU A 137 11.78 -4.99 -13.35
CA GLU A 137 12.49 -5.62 -14.45
C GLU A 137 11.66 -6.77 -15.05
N ASP A 138 11.04 -7.59 -14.21
CA ASP A 138 10.16 -8.68 -14.63
C ASP A 138 8.94 -8.14 -15.40
N ILE A 139 8.34 -7.03 -14.93
CA ILE A 139 7.23 -6.37 -15.64
C ILE A 139 7.68 -5.84 -17.01
N ALA A 140 8.89 -5.28 -17.10
CA ALA A 140 9.43 -4.85 -18.39
C ALA A 140 9.66 -6.04 -19.35
N GLU A 141 10.08 -7.19 -18.82
CA GLU A 141 10.21 -8.44 -19.58
C GLU A 141 8.84 -8.94 -20.07
N LEU A 142 7.81 -8.95 -19.19
CA LEU A 142 6.43 -9.34 -19.58
C LEU A 142 5.89 -8.44 -20.70
N ILE A 143 6.07 -7.13 -20.58
CA ILE A 143 5.67 -6.17 -21.62
C ILE A 143 6.38 -6.49 -22.95
N SER A 144 7.68 -6.76 -22.93
CA SER A 144 8.44 -7.12 -24.12
C SER A 144 7.94 -8.41 -24.76
N LEU A 145 7.64 -9.44 -23.97
CA LEU A 145 7.07 -10.71 -24.44
C LEU A 145 5.68 -10.50 -25.02
N ALA A 146 4.82 -9.73 -24.35
CA ALA A 146 3.47 -9.42 -24.81
C ALA A 146 3.49 -8.66 -26.15
N HIS A 147 4.34 -7.65 -26.27
CA HIS A 147 4.50 -6.87 -27.51
C HIS A 147 4.98 -7.74 -28.70
N LYS A 148 5.88 -8.69 -28.45
CA LYS A 148 6.35 -9.62 -29.49
C LYS A 148 5.24 -10.53 -30.02
N GLY A 149 4.23 -10.84 -29.20
CA GLY A 149 3.05 -11.63 -29.59
C GLY A 149 3.33 -13.05 -30.07
N LYS A 150 4.47 -13.65 -29.69
CA LYS A 150 4.86 -15.01 -30.09
C LYS A 150 4.60 -15.96 -28.92
N PHE A 151 3.44 -16.56 -28.91
CA PHE A 151 3.01 -17.47 -27.85
C PHE A 151 2.82 -18.90 -28.37
N PRO A 152 3.07 -19.92 -27.52
CA PRO A 152 2.73 -21.29 -27.89
C PRO A 152 1.21 -21.43 -28.05
N ALA A 153 0.78 -22.21 -28.99
CA ALA A 153 -0.62 -22.60 -29.11
C ALA A 153 -0.87 -23.90 -28.37
N GLY A 154 -1.96 -23.94 -27.59
CA GLY A 154 -2.34 -25.11 -26.81
C GLY A 154 -3.81 -25.10 -26.42
N ALA A 155 -4.26 -26.20 -25.81
CA ALA A 155 -5.59 -26.32 -25.22
C ALA A 155 -5.40 -26.55 -23.70
N GLY A 156 -5.66 -25.53 -22.93
CA GLY A 156 -5.59 -25.57 -21.48
C GLY A 156 -6.92 -25.88 -20.82
N GLU A 157 -6.93 -25.93 -19.50
CA GLU A 157 -8.14 -26.16 -18.71
C GLU A 157 -8.47 -24.97 -17.81
N VAL A 158 -9.74 -24.78 -17.52
CA VAL A 158 -10.25 -23.79 -16.57
C VAL A 158 -10.87 -24.47 -15.36
N VAL A 159 -10.42 -24.09 -14.17
CA VAL A 159 -11.03 -24.47 -12.92
C VAL A 159 -11.57 -23.20 -12.22
N ARG A 160 -12.78 -23.26 -11.69
CA ARG A 160 -13.35 -22.17 -10.89
C ARG A 160 -13.31 -22.53 -9.43
N ARG A 161 -12.55 -21.78 -8.65
CA ARG A 161 -12.39 -22.05 -7.21
C ARG A 161 -11.93 -20.81 -6.47
N SER A 162 -12.76 -20.26 -5.58
CA SER A 162 -12.37 -19.16 -4.70
C SER A 162 -11.40 -19.64 -3.60
N PHE A 163 -10.42 -18.79 -3.28
CA PHE A 163 -9.54 -18.98 -2.13
C PHE A 163 -9.98 -18.18 -0.91
N MET A 164 -10.90 -17.24 -1.05
CA MET A 164 -11.33 -16.35 0.05
C MET A 164 -11.75 -17.10 1.32
N PRO A 165 -12.49 -18.24 1.27
CA PRO A 165 -12.85 -18.98 2.48
C PRO A 165 -11.63 -19.59 3.21
N GLU A 166 -10.57 -19.99 2.49
CA GLU A 166 -9.34 -20.50 3.11
C GLU A 166 -8.52 -19.35 3.70
N TYR A 167 -8.45 -18.22 2.99
CA TYR A 167 -7.77 -17.01 3.45
C TYR A 167 -8.40 -16.46 4.73
N SER A 168 -9.72 -16.23 4.76
CA SER A 168 -10.45 -15.73 5.92
C SER A 168 -10.27 -16.66 7.13
N ARG A 169 -10.37 -17.97 6.91
CA ARG A 169 -10.16 -18.97 7.97
C ARG A 169 -8.74 -18.90 8.54
N SER A 170 -7.73 -18.58 7.73
CA SER A 170 -6.36 -18.43 8.21
C SER A 170 -6.23 -17.26 9.19
N LEU A 171 -6.90 -16.13 8.92
CA LEU A 171 -6.95 -14.95 9.80
C LEU A 171 -7.69 -15.25 11.11
N VAL A 172 -8.85 -15.90 11.03
CA VAL A 172 -9.59 -16.35 12.22
C VAL A 172 -8.75 -17.29 13.09
N ASN A 173 -8.10 -18.27 12.47
CA ASN A 173 -7.23 -19.20 13.19
C ASN A 173 -6.02 -18.53 13.81
N LEU A 174 -5.46 -17.49 13.15
CA LEU A 174 -4.38 -16.68 13.71
C LEU A 174 -4.85 -15.99 15.00
N ALA A 175 -5.99 -15.29 14.96
CA ALA A 175 -6.55 -14.61 16.11
C ALA A 175 -6.83 -15.57 17.27
N ARG A 176 -7.48 -16.69 17.00
CA ARG A 176 -7.77 -17.72 18.01
C ARG A 176 -6.50 -18.30 18.66
N ARG A 177 -5.50 -18.64 17.85
CA ARG A 177 -4.23 -19.18 18.37
C ARG A 177 -3.47 -18.17 19.23
N ARG A 178 -3.43 -16.90 18.79
CA ARG A 178 -2.67 -15.85 19.49
C ARG A 178 -3.34 -15.35 20.78
N THR A 179 -4.67 -15.47 20.88
CA THR A 179 -5.44 -15.09 22.07
C THR A 179 -5.73 -16.25 23.01
N GLY A 180 -5.71 -17.48 22.49
CA GLY A 180 -6.13 -18.70 23.22
C GLY A 180 -7.65 -18.82 23.36
N GLU A 181 -8.45 -18.04 22.63
CA GLU A 181 -9.90 -17.97 22.75
C GLU A 181 -10.59 -18.29 21.43
N ALA A 182 -11.78 -18.90 21.50
CA ALA A 182 -12.60 -19.21 20.33
C ALA A 182 -13.27 -17.96 19.76
N GLU A 183 -13.71 -17.04 20.64
CA GLU A 183 -14.39 -15.78 20.32
C GLU A 183 -13.70 -14.60 21.03
N PRO A 184 -12.45 -14.24 20.63
CA PRO A 184 -11.66 -13.24 21.33
C PRO A 184 -12.23 -11.82 21.26
N LEU A 185 -13.17 -11.57 20.36
CA LEU A 185 -13.81 -10.26 20.17
C LEU A 185 -15.23 -10.21 20.73
N LYS A 186 -15.65 -11.22 21.52
CA LYS A 186 -16.97 -11.23 22.13
C LYS A 186 -17.19 -10.00 23.02
N GLY A 187 -18.29 -9.30 22.78
CA GLY A 187 -18.62 -8.05 23.46
C GLY A 187 -17.88 -6.82 22.92
N LYS A 188 -17.17 -6.94 21.82
CA LYS A 188 -16.59 -5.82 21.08
C LYS A 188 -17.46 -5.45 19.90
N HIS A 189 -17.68 -4.15 19.72
CA HIS A 189 -18.37 -3.58 18.57
C HIS A 189 -17.36 -3.01 17.59
N ILE A 190 -17.26 -3.59 16.39
CA ILE A 190 -16.24 -3.25 15.39
C ILE A 190 -16.91 -3.01 14.05
N ILE A 191 -16.75 -1.82 13.52
CA ILE A 191 -17.33 -1.39 12.24
C ILE A 191 -16.29 -1.47 11.14
N VAL A 192 -16.69 -1.98 9.98
CA VAL A 192 -15.88 -1.99 8.76
C VAL A 192 -16.49 -1.08 7.70
N ASP A 193 -15.67 -0.26 7.09
CA ASP A 193 -15.93 0.41 5.83
C ASP A 193 -15.12 -0.28 4.72
N ALA A 194 -15.80 -1.01 3.84
CA ALA A 194 -15.17 -1.72 2.72
C ALA A 194 -15.10 -0.87 1.45
N GLY A 195 -15.64 0.36 1.45
CA GLY A 195 -15.60 1.28 0.31
C GLY A 195 -16.14 0.70 -1.00
N ASN A 196 -17.07 -0.28 -0.93
CA ASN A 196 -17.54 -1.06 -2.07
C ASN A 196 -16.43 -1.84 -2.82
N GLY A 197 -15.29 -2.07 -2.16
CA GLY A 197 -14.18 -2.89 -2.63
C GLY A 197 -14.37 -4.39 -2.35
N ALA A 198 -13.26 -5.11 -2.27
CA ALA A 198 -13.25 -6.54 -1.94
C ALA A 198 -13.30 -6.82 -0.43
N GLY A 199 -13.26 -5.80 0.44
CA GLY A 199 -13.09 -5.92 1.89
C GLY A 199 -14.30 -6.41 2.69
N GLY A 200 -15.50 -6.51 2.08
CA GLY A 200 -16.74 -6.90 2.79
C GLY A 200 -16.68 -8.26 3.49
N PHE A 201 -15.89 -9.20 2.95
CA PHE A 201 -15.68 -10.52 3.56
C PHE A 201 -15.18 -10.45 5.00
N PHE A 202 -14.47 -9.40 5.36
CA PHE A 202 -13.86 -9.28 6.68
C PHE A 202 -14.90 -9.22 7.80
N VAL A 203 -16.10 -8.70 7.50
CA VAL A 203 -17.23 -8.67 8.43
C VAL A 203 -17.76 -10.08 8.71
N THR A 204 -18.20 -10.77 7.65
CA THR A 204 -18.90 -12.05 7.77
C THR A 204 -17.97 -13.24 8.04
N ASP A 205 -16.78 -13.21 7.46
CA ASP A 205 -15.88 -14.35 7.43
C ASP A 205 -14.72 -14.25 8.43
N VAL A 206 -14.52 -13.06 9.06
CA VAL A 206 -13.45 -12.85 10.05
C VAL A 206 -14.02 -12.34 11.37
N LEU A 207 -14.66 -11.16 11.39
CA LEU A 207 -15.11 -10.53 12.64
C LEU A 207 -16.22 -11.30 13.34
N GLN A 208 -17.29 -11.66 12.63
CA GLN A 208 -18.40 -12.40 13.20
C GLN A 208 -17.97 -13.78 13.76
N PRO A 209 -17.16 -14.61 13.06
CA PRO A 209 -16.61 -15.83 13.62
C PRO A 209 -15.72 -15.64 14.85
N LEU A 210 -15.15 -14.43 15.06
CA LEU A 210 -14.39 -14.07 16.25
C LEU A 210 -15.26 -13.49 17.38
N GLY A 211 -16.58 -13.38 17.17
CA GLY A 211 -17.57 -12.98 18.18
C GLY A 211 -17.84 -11.46 18.25
N ALA A 212 -17.36 -10.65 17.30
CA ALA A 212 -17.62 -9.23 17.29
C ALA A 212 -19.06 -8.89 16.88
N ASP A 213 -19.62 -7.83 17.47
CA ASP A 213 -20.75 -7.11 16.91
C ASP A 213 -20.22 -6.24 15.75
N THR A 214 -20.86 -6.37 14.60
CA THR A 214 -20.45 -5.65 13.36
C THR A 214 -21.55 -4.75 12.83
N SER A 215 -22.58 -4.48 13.63
CA SER A 215 -23.68 -3.59 13.24
C SER A 215 -23.13 -2.18 12.91
N GLY A 216 -23.72 -1.53 11.92
CA GLY A 216 -23.22 -0.24 11.41
C GLY A 216 -22.03 -0.32 10.45
N SER A 217 -21.52 -1.52 10.11
CA SER A 217 -20.57 -1.70 9.02
C SER A 217 -21.18 -1.26 7.69
N GLN A 218 -20.37 -0.63 6.82
CA GLN A 218 -20.91 0.09 5.67
C GLN A 218 -20.17 -0.22 4.37
N PHE A 219 -20.86 -0.02 3.24
CA PHE A 219 -20.32 -0.17 1.87
C PHE A 219 -19.68 -1.53 1.62
N LEU A 220 -20.29 -2.60 2.19
CA LEU A 220 -19.77 -3.95 2.17
C LEU A 220 -19.95 -4.65 0.83
N GLU A 221 -21.02 -4.30 0.10
CA GLU A 221 -21.33 -4.90 -1.20
C GLU A 221 -20.36 -4.37 -2.27
N PRO A 222 -19.72 -5.26 -3.05
CA PRO A 222 -18.81 -4.86 -4.10
C PRO A 222 -19.51 -4.04 -5.20
N ASP A 223 -19.06 -2.81 -5.44
CA ASP A 223 -19.53 -1.95 -6.53
C ASP A 223 -18.35 -1.16 -7.12
N GLY A 224 -17.94 -1.56 -8.31
CA GLY A 224 -16.79 -0.96 -9.01
C GLY A 224 -17.01 0.48 -9.50
N THR A 225 -18.17 1.08 -9.28
CA THR A 225 -18.42 2.51 -9.52
C THR A 225 -17.99 3.38 -8.33
N PHE A 226 -17.79 2.77 -7.15
CA PHE A 226 -17.42 3.43 -5.90
C PHE A 226 -18.33 4.62 -5.55
N PRO A 227 -19.66 4.40 -5.41
CA PRO A 227 -20.64 5.48 -5.35
C PRO A 227 -20.57 6.32 -4.06
N ASN A 228 -19.97 5.80 -2.99
CA ASN A 228 -20.00 6.42 -1.68
C ASN A 228 -18.76 7.29 -1.41
N HIS A 229 -17.58 6.75 -1.65
CA HIS A 229 -16.30 7.47 -1.59
C HIS A 229 -15.20 6.67 -2.31
N ILE A 230 -14.08 7.33 -2.57
CA ILE A 230 -12.88 6.64 -3.08
C ILE A 230 -12.39 5.66 -2.00
N PRO A 231 -12.29 4.34 -2.29
CA PRO A 231 -11.83 3.34 -1.32
C PRO A 231 -10.32 3.45 -1.09
N ASN A 232 -9.93 4.38 -0.22
CA ASN A 232 -8.54 4.67 0.11
C ASN A 232 -8.44 5.22 1.54
N PRO A 233 -7.73 4.55 2.46
CA PRO A 233 -7.52 5.03 3.83
C PRO A 233 -6.81 6.40 3.94
N GLU A 234 -6.14 6.87 2.88
CA GLU A 234 -5.58 8.23 2.84
C GLU A 234 -6.60 9.30 2.38
N ASN A 235 -7.77 8.91 1.88
CA ASN A 235 -8.79 9.84 1.42
C ASN A 235 -9.56 10.43 2.60
N LYS A 236 -9.61 11.76 2.68
CA LYS A 236 -10.27 12.47 3.79
C LYS A 236 -11.77 12.15 3.92
N ALA A 237 -12.49 12.05 2.79
CA ALA A 237 -13.92 11.73 2.81
C ALA A 237 -14.16 10.29 3.28
N ALA A 238 -13.32 9.35 2.85
CA ALA A 238 -13.37 7.96 3.30
C ALA A 238 -13.10 7.84 4.81
N MET A 239 -12.06 8.52 5.31
CA MET A 239 -11.77 8.55 6.75
C MET A 239 -12.87 9.22 7.56
N GLU A 240 -13.46 10.32 7.08
CA GLU A 240 -14.57 10.96 7.77
C GLU A 240 -15.82 10.07 7.80
N SER A 241 -16.06 9.29 6.74
CA SER A 241 -17.15 8.31 6.68
C SER A 241 -17.05 7.29 7.81
N ILE A 242 -15.91 6.62 7.96
CA ILE A 242 -15.73 5.61 9.04
C ILE A 242 -15.69 6.25 10.43
N ARG A 243 -15.15 7.47 10.59
CA ARG A 243 -15.17 8.22 11.86
C ARG A 243 -16.60 8.50 12.34
N ASN A 244 -17.46 8.93 11.42
CA ASN A 244 -18.87 9.20 11.72
C ASN A 244 -19.59 7.89 12.08
N ALA A 245 -19.39 6.80 11.31
CA ALA A 245 -19.97 5.52 11.62
C ALA A 245 -19.57 5.00 13.03
N VAL A 246 -18.30 5.14 13.43
CA VAL A 246 -17.82 4.77 14.77
C VAL A 246 -18.53 5.57 15.85
N ARG A 247 -18.63 6.90 15.71
CA ARG A 247 -19.27 7.78 16.70
C ARG A 247 -20.77 7.54 16.80
N GLU A 248 -21.47 7.44 15.68
CA GLU A 248 -22.92 7.24 15.62
C GLU A 248 -23.36 5.92 16.25
N ASN A 249 -22.54 4.89 16.09
CA ASN A 249 -22.82 3.56 16.60
C ASN A 249 -22.13 3.25 17.95
N ASN A 250 -21.34 4.18 18.51
CA ASN A 250 -20.53 3.96 19.71
C ASN A 250 -19.64 2.71 19.61
N ALA A 251 -19.00 2.48 18.47
CA ALA A 251 -18.17 1.32 18.24
C ALA A 251 -16.81 1.41 18.96
N ASP A 252 -16.25 0.27 19.36
CA ASP A 252 -14.92 0.19 19.99
C ASP A 252 -13.77 0.48 18.99
N LEU A 253 -14.00 0.15 17.70
CA LEU A 253 -13.02 0.31 16.63
C LEU A 253 -13.70 0.42 15.27
N GLY A 254 -13.21 1.31 14.43
CA GLY A 254 -13.51 1.36 13.00
C GLY A 254 -12.33 0.87 12.18
N ILE A 255 -12.60 0.15 11.11
CA ILE A 255 -11.62 -0.38 10.15
C ILE A 255 -12.02 0.10 8.77
N ILE A 256 -11.06 0.57 7.99
CA ILE A 256 -11.27 0.92 6.59
C ILE A 256 -10.24 0.22 5.72
N PHE A 257 -10.70 -0.36 4.60
CA PHE A 257 -9.85 -0.98 3.58
C PHE A 257 -9.82 -0.17 2.29
N ASP A 258 -8.76 -0.36 1.52
CA ASP A 258 -8.79 0.05 0.11
C ASP A 258 -9.46 -1.03 -0.76
N THR A 259 -9.56 -0.76 -2.06
CA THR A 259 -10.34 -1.58 -2.99
C THR A 259 -9.98 -3.06 -2.97
N ASP A 260 -8.70 -3.39 -2.91
CA ASP A 260 -8.15 -4.75 -3.03
C ASP A 260 -7.52 -5.28 -1.73
N VAL A 261 -7.71 -4.54 -0.61
CA VAL A 261 -7.40 -4.96 0.76
C VAL A 261 -5.90 -5.16 1.03
N ASP A 262 -5.04 -4.57 0.22
CA ASP A 262 -3.60 -4.56 0.53
C ASP A 262 -3.23 -3.44 1.52
N ARG A 263 -4.16 -2.49 1.77
CA ARG A 263 -4.03 -1.42 2.76
C ARG A 263 -5.20 -1.38 3.72
N ALA A 264 -4.90 -0.93 4.94
CA ALA A 264 -5.91 -0.66 5.95
C ALA A 264 -5.60 0.61 6.74
N GLY A 265 -6.64 1.21 7.29
CA GLY A 265 -6.60 2.24 8.32
C GLY A 265 -7.57 1.88 9.44
N ALA A 266 -7.45 2.55 10.57
CA ALA A 266 -8.33 2.35 11.69
C ALA A 266 -8.76 3.67 12.35
N VAL A 267 -9.84 3.61 13.14
CA VAL A 267 -10.37 4.71 13.93
C VAL A 267 -10.70 4.19 15.31
N ASP A 268 -10.25 4.87 16.36
CA ASP A 268 -10.55 4.47 17.73
C ASP A 268 -11.99 4.83 18.14
N LYS A 269 -12.41 4.37 19.31
CA LYS A 269 -13.77 4.60 19.86
C LYS A 269 -14.19 6.08 19.95
N ASP A 270 -13.22 6.99 20.03
CA ASP A 270 -13.49 8.43 20.12
C ASP A 270 -13.55 9.09 18.72
N GLY A 271 -13.45 8.29 17.67
CA GLY A 271 -13.42 8.75 16.28
C GLY A 271 -12.08 9.38 15.89
N LYS A 272 -10.99 9.10 16.62
CA LYS A 272 -9.66 9.57 16.27
C LYS A 272 -8.97 8.60 15.33
N GLU A 273 -8.42 9.12 14.26
CA GLU A 273 -7.74 8.32 13.25
C GLU A 273 -6.51 7.60 13.81
N ILE A 274 -6.43 6.31 13.58
CA ILE A 274 -5.23 5.48 13.73
C ILE A 274 -4.75 5.18 12.32
N ASN A 275 -4.08 6.16 11.74
CA ASN A 275 -3.61 6.13 10.36
C ASN A 275 -2.20 6.72 10.29
N ARG A 276 -1.47 6.54 9.18
CA ARG A 276 -0.13 7.08 8.98
C ARG A 276 0.82 6.76 10.14
N ASN A 277 1.50 7.76 10.72
CA ASN A 277 2.44 7.56 11.84
C ASN A 277 1.81 6.87 13.06
N ARG A 278 0.52 7.10 13.35
CA ARG A 278 -0.18 6.46 14.48
C ARG A 278 -0.40 4.96 14.24
N LEU A 279 -0.72 4.56 13.00
CA LEU A 279 -0.84 3.15 12.64
C LEU A 279 0.51 2.44 12.72
N ILE A 280 1.56 3.09 12.19
CA ILE A 280 2.93 2.57 12.26
C ILE A 280 3.37 2.42 13.71
N ALA A 281 3.15 3.42 14.56
CA ALA A 281 3.47 3.36 15.98
C ALA A 281 2.72 2.22 16.68
N LEU A 282 1.42 2.06 16.40
CA LEU A 282 0.60 1.03 17.02
C LEU A 282 1.09 -0.39 16.68
N ILE A 283 1.29 -0.68 15.41
CA ILE A 283 1.79 -2.01 15.03
C ILE A 283 3.26 -2.22 15.47
N SER A 284 4.08 -1.15 15.52
CA SER A 284 5.43 -1.22 16.05
C SER A 284 5.44 -1.57 17.53
N ALA A 285 4.58 -0.94 18.34
CA ALA A 285 4.46 -1.28 19.76
C ALA A 285 4.06 -2.74 19.97
N ILE A 286 3.07 -3.23 19.20
CA ILE A 286 2.64 -4.64 19.25
C ILE A 286 3.80 -5.60 18.93
N ILE A 287 4.59 -5.28 17.92
CA ILE A 287 5.73 -6.12 17.50
C ILE A 287 6.85 -6.04 18.50
N LEU A 288 7.19 -4.86 19.01
CA LEU A 288 8.30 -4.66 19.94
C LEU A 288 8.03 -5.28 21.33
N GLU A 289 6.76 -5.45 21.72
CA GLU A 289 6.40 -6.28 22.89
C GLU A 289 6.76 -7.78 22.68
N GLU A 290 6.67 -8.27 21.44
CA GLU A 290 6.97 -9.67 21.10
C GLU A 290 8.45 -9.89 20.71
N GLU A 291 9.07 -8.91 20.04
CA GLU A 291 10.41 -8.96 19.47
C GLU A 291 11.21 -7.68 19.83
N PRO A 292 11.68 -7.55 21.09
CA PRO A 292 12.49 -6.40 21.52
C PRO A 292 13.78 -6.29 20.71
N GLY A 293 14.16 -5.07 20.33
CA GLY A 293 15.36 -4.82 19.51
C GLY A 293 15.12 -4.90 18.00
N ALA A 294 13.91 -5.23 17.57
CA ALA A 294 13.59 -5.36 16.15
C ALA A 294 13.74 -4.05 15.37
N TYR A 295 14.09 -4.19 14.10
CA TYR A 295 14.13 -3.10 13.12
C TYR A 295 12.74 -2.91 12.53
N ILE A 296 12.22 -1.68 12.60
CA ILE A 296 10.96 -1.28 11.98
C ILE A 296 11.30 -0.47 10.72
N VAL A 297 11.02 -1.03 9.56
CA VAL A 297 11.32 -0.38 8.27
C VAL A 297 10.11 0.41 7.81
N THR A 298 10.30 1.70 7.53
CA THR A 298 9.23 2.60 7.09
C THR A 298 9.61 3.42 5.86
N ASP A 299 8.63 4.12 5.28
CA ASP A 299 8.90 5.07 4.21
C ASP A 299 9.56 6.38 4.72
N SER A 300 10.00 7.19 3.78
CA SER A 300 10.85 8.38 4.03
C SER A 300 10.11 9.56 4.68
N VAL A 301 8.76 9.59 4.62
CA VAL A 301 7.95 10.72 5.10
C VAL A 301 7.47 10.55 6.55
N THR A 302 7.94 9.54 7.25
CA THR A 302 7.58 9.29 8.63
C THR A 302 8.16 10.34 9.59
N SER A 303 7.43 10.58 10.70
CA SER A 303 7.74 11.58 11.72
C SER A 303 9.03 11.28 12.50
N ASP A 304 9.69 12.32 13.00
CA ASP A 304 10.77 12.17 13.99
C ASP A 304 10.21 11.72 15.35
N GLY A 305 8.96 12.08 15.68
CA GLY A 305 8.26 11.56 16.86
C GLY A 305 8.09 10.03 16.79
N LEU A 306 7.82 9.48 15.60
CA LEU A 306 7.79 8.02 15.42
C LEU A 306 9.16 7.37 15.68
N THR A 307 10.26 8.01 15.26
CA THR A 307 11.61 7.52 15.55
C THR A 307 11.88 7.46 17.05
N GLN A 308 11.49 8.52 17.77
CA GLN A 308 11.63 8.58 19.23
C GLN A 308 10.77 7.51 19.91
N PHE A 309 9.53 7.32 19.47
CA PHE A 309 8.61 6.31 19.97
C PHE A 309 9.16 4.90 19.81
N ILE A 310 9.58 4.51 18.59
CA ILE A 310 10.16 3.18 18.33
C ILE A 310 11.40 2.93 19.19
N ALA A 311 12.27 3.94 19.35
CA ALA A 311 13.45 3.82 20.18
C ALA A 311 13.10 3.69 21.69
N ALA A 312 12.10 4.43 22.17
CA ALA A 312 11.62 4.34 23.55
C ALA A 312 11.01 2.96 23.87
N HIS A 313 10.41 2.30 22.86
CA HIS A 313 9.91 0.93 22.95
C HIS A 313 10.99 -0.14 22.68
N GLY A 314 12.26 0.23 22.62
CA GLY A 314 13.39 -0.68 22.47
C GLY A 314 13.62 -1.18 21.04
N GLY A 315 13.05 -0.57 20.02
CA GLY A 315 13.23 -0.90 18.61
C GLY A 315 14.25 -0.03 17.90
N VAL A 316 14.53 -0.35 16.64
CA VAL A 316 15.39 0.44 15.74
C VAL A 316 14.57 0.89 14.55
N HIS A 317 14.38 2.20 14.40
CA HIS A 317 13.69 2.76 13.24
C HIS A 317 14.62 2.81 12.03
N CYS A 318 14.20 2.20 10.93
CA CYS A 318 14.88 2.24 9.63
C CYS A 318 14.01 2.94 8.59
N ARG A 319 14.22 4.24 8.41
CA ARG A 319 13.54 5.03 7.40
C ARG A 319 14.16 4.78 6.04
N PHE A 320 13.34 4.42 5.03
CA PHE A 320 13.82 4.06 3.69
C PHE A 320 13.04 4.78 2.58
N LYS A 321 13.30 4.43 1.33
CA LYS A 321 12.61 5.01 0.18
C LYS A 321 11.14 4.64 0.16
N ARG A 322 10.28 5.61 -0.18
CA ARG A 322 8.85 5.39 -0.38
C ARG A 322 8.59 4.41 -1.52
N GLY A 323 7.51 3.63 -1.38
CA GLY A 323 7.06 2.56 -2.26
C GLY A 323 7.13 1.21 -1.54
N TYR A 324 5.99 0.53 -1.49
CA TYR A 324 5.83 -0.70 -0.70
C TYR A 324 6.92 -1.75 -0.96
N LYS A 325 7.32 -1.93 -2.22
CA LYS A 325 8.42 -2.84 -2.59
C LYS A 325 9.76 -2.39 -2.01
N ASN A 326 10.03 -1.08 -1.95
CA ASN A 326 11.28 -0.57 -1.41
C ASN A 326 11.43 -0.91 0.07
N VAL A 327 10.38 -0.66 0.87
CA VAL A 327 10.42 -0.95 2.31
C VAL A 327 10.45 -2.46 2.59
N ILE A 328 9.72 -3.26 1.81
CA ILE A 328 9.74 -4.72 1.90
C ILE A 328 11.13 -5.27 1.57
N ASN A 329 11.73 -4.83 0.46
CA ASN A 329 13.05 -5.30 0.04
C ASN A 329 14.14 -4.90 1.05
N GLU A 330 14.03 -3.71 1.65
CA GLU A 330 14.95 -3.30 2.72
C GLU A 330 14.80 -4.16 3.98
N ALA A 331 13.57 -4.50 4.39
CA ALA A 331 13.36 -5.39 5.53
C ALA A 331 13.93 -6.79 5.27
N LYS A 332 13.71 -7.35 4.07
CA LYS A 332 14.31 -8.62 3.65
C LYS A 332 15.83 -8.56 3.68
N ARG A 333 16.44 -7.50 3.11
CA ARG A 333 17.89 -7.27 3.11
C ARG A 333 18.45 -7.21 4.52
N LEU A 334 17.79 -6.52 5.45
CA LEU A 334 18.20 -6.47 6.85
C LEU A 334 18.14 -7.85 7.50
N CYS A 335 17.10 -8.64 7.21
CA CYS A 335 17.03 -10.03 7.69
C CYS A 335 18.17 -10.91 7.13
N GLU A 336 18.52 -10.75 5.87
CA GLU A 336 19.67 -11.45 5.24
C GLU A 336 21.01 -11.06 5.88
N GLU A 337 21.13 -9.83 6.39
CA GLU A 337 22.29 -9.38 7.18
C GLU A 337 22.29 -9.86 8.65
N GLY A 338 21.30 -10.67 9.03
CA GLY A 338 21.17 -11.20 10.40
C GLY A 338 20.54 -10.23 11.39
N LYS A 339 19.93 -9.13 10.93
CA LYS A 339 19.12 -8.21 11.75
C LYS A 339 17.68 -8.71 11.77
N ASP A 340 16.99 -8.54 12.89
CA ASP A 340 15.57 -8.86 12.95
C ASP A 340 14.74 -7.66 12.48
N ALA A 341 14.11 -7.77 11.31
CA ALA A 341 13.29 -6.73 10.70
C ALA A 341 11.89 -7.30 10.36
N PRO A 342 11.03 -7.51 11.35
CA PRO A 342 9.75 -8.19 11.19
C PRO A 342 8.67 -7.37 10.48
N LEU A 343 8.85 -6.05 10.35
CA LEU A 343 7.85 -5.14 9.80
C LEU A 343 8.45 -4.20 8.75
N ALA A 344 7.80 -4.16 7.59
CA ALA A 344 7.91 -3.10 6.59
C ALA A 344 6.56 -2.44 6.44
N ILE A 345 6.46 -1.12 6.67
CA ILE A 345 5.19 -0.40 6.67
C ILE A 345 5.34 1.01 6.14
N GLU A 346 4.32 1.50 5.42
CA GLU A 346 4.27 2.85 4.89
C GLU A 346 3.16 3.69 5.52
N THR A 347 3.32 5.00 5.46
CA THR A 347 2.28 5.97 5.85
C THR A 347 1.00 5.84 5.04
N SER A 348 1.04 5.20 3.88
CA SER A 348 -0.12 4.90 3.02
C SER A 348 -1.02 3.76 3.53
N GLY A 349 -0.60 3.02 4.57
CA GLY A 349 -1.32 1.87 5.11
C GLY A 349 -0.90 0.52 4.54
N HIS A 350 0.06 0.49 3.60
CA HIS A 350 0.72 -0.76 3.20
C HIS A 350 1.54 -1.32 4.36
N ALA A 351 1.37 -2.59 4.70
CA ALA A 351 2.09 -3.23 5.79
C ALA A 351 2.39 -4.70 5.49
N ALA A 352 3.67 -5.04 5.52
CA ALA A 352 4.18 -6.37 5.26
C ALA A 352 4.93 -6.91 6.49
N LEU A 353 4.43 -8.03 7.03
CA LEU A 353 5.03 -8.68 8.18
C LEU A 353 5.84 -9.91 7.73
N LYS A 354 7.03 -10.11 8.32
CA LYS A 354 7.91 -11.26 8.08
C LYS A 354 7.18 -12.59 8.29
N GLU A 355 6.38 -12.69 9.35
CA GLU A 355 5.57 -13.87 9.66
C GLU A 355 4.45 -14.15 8.65
N ASN A 356 4.10 -13.16 7.82
CA ASN A 356 3.17 -13.27 6.69
C ASN A 356 3.90 -13.15 5.34
N TYR A 357 5.09 -13.74 5.23
CA TYR A 357 5.92 -13.80 4.00
C TYR A 357 6.35 -12.43 3.44
N PHE A 358 6.38 -11.39 4.25
CA PHE A 358 6.54 -10.00 3.79
C PHE A 358 5.51 -9.62 2.71
N LEU A 359 4.31 -10.18 2.82
CA LEU A 359 3.19 -9.82 1.97
C LEU A 359 2.55 -8.52 2.46
N ASP A 360 2.28 -7.63 1.54
CA ASP A 360 1.48 -6.44 1.78
C ASP A 360 0.01 -6.86 1.96
N ASP A 361 -0.49 -6.78 3.21
CA ASP A 361 -1.74 -7.41 3.61
C ASP A 361 -2.48 -6.60 4.70
N GLY A 362 -3.43 -5.77 4.26
CA GLY A 362 -4.24 -4.94 5.15
C GLY A 362 -5.11 -5.76 6.10
N ALA A 363 -5.65 -6.89 5.66
CA ALA A 363 -6.48 -7.75 6.51
C ALA A 363 -5.65 -8.48 7.58
N TYR A 364 -4.42 -8.89 7.25
CA TYR A 364 -3.49 -9.44 8.23
C TYR A 364 -3.07 -8.40 9.27
N LEU A 365 -2.71 -7.18 8.81
CA LEU A 365 -2.40 -6.05 9.68
C LEU A 365 -3.53 -5.81 10.68
N VAL A 366 -4.77 -5.68 10.18
CA VAL A 366 -5.95 -5.49 11.05
C VAL A 366 -6.13 -6.65 12.01
N THR A 367 -5.93 -7.90 11.56
CA THR A 367 -6.00 -9.07 12.45
C THR A 367 -4.99 -8.97 13.60
N ARG A 368 -3.78 -8.45 13.37
CA ARG A 368 -2.80 -8.17 14.44
C ARG A 368 -3.31 -7.10 15.41
N LEU A 369 -3.96 -6.04 14.92
CA LEU A 369 -4.59 -5.03 15.78
C LEU A 369 -5.72 -5.63 16.62
N LEU A 370 -6.55 -6.51 16.04
CA LEU A 370 -7.64 -7.18 16.75
C LEU A 370 -7.15 -8.12 17.87
N ILE A 371 -6.04 -8.81 17.63
CA ILE A 371 -5.38 -9.64 18.66
C ILE A 371 -4.91 -8.75 19.83
N ALA A 372 -4.31 -7.60 19.53
CA ALA A 372 -3.89 -6.65 20.56
C ALA A 372 -5.09 -6.05 21.29
N LEU A 373 -6.17 -5.69 20.58
CA LEU A 373 -7.42 -5.22 21.17
C LEU A 373 -7.99 -6.23 22.18
N ALA A 374 -8.08 -7.51 21.78
CA ALA A 374 -8.56 -8.58 22.66
C ALA A 374 -7.69 -8.78 23.90
N ARG A 375 -6.36 -8.71 23.75
CA ARG A 375 -5.41 -8.79 24.88
C ARG A 375 -5.55 -7.60 25.85
N ARG A 376 -5.59 -6.36 25.30
CA ARG A 376 -5.73 -5.15 26.11
C ARG A 376 -7.07 -5.05 26.81
N ALA A 377 -8.14 -5.55 26.21
CA ALA A 377 -9.46 -5.60 26.85
C ALA A 377 -9.46 -6.40 28.18
N LYS A 378 -8.64 -7.45 28.31
CA LYS A 378 -8.45 -8.21 29.56
C LYS A 378 -7.82 -7.35 30.68
N GLU A 379 -7.06 -6.35 30.30
CA GLU A 379 -6.44 -5.38 31.20
C GLU A 379 -7.31 -4.14 31.43
N SER A 380 -8.55 -4.12 30.90
CA SER A 380 -9.43 -2.95 30.88
C SER A 380 -8.81 -1.72 30.21
N LYS A 381 -7.96 -1.95 29.21
CA LYS A 381 -7.31 -0.93 28.38
C LYS A 381 -7.84 -0.98 26.96
N ASP A 382 -7.78 0.14 26.28
CA ASP A 382 -8.06 0.22 24.85
C ASP A 382 -6.77 0.16 24.00
N LEU A 383 -6.95 0.06 22.69
CA LEU A 383 -5.83 -0.05 21.75
C LEU A 383 -4.99 1.22 21.70
N SER A 384 -5.62 2.40 21.88
CA SER A 384 -4.94 3.70 21.85
C SER A 384 -3.96 3.87 23.03
N SER A 385 -4.10 3.08 24.11
CA SER A 385 -3.15 3.10 25.23
C SER A 385 -1.74 2.69 24.82
N LEU A 386 -1.58 1.91 23.75
CA LEU A 386 -0.28 1.50 23.22
C LEU A 386 0.53 2.64 22.57
N ILE A 387 -0.14 3.71 22.19
CA ILE A 387 0.47 4.87 21.51
C ILE A 387 0.19 6.19 22.26
N ALA A 388 -0.11 6.11 23.55
CA ALA A 388 -0.41 7.30 24.36
C ALA A 388 0.80 8.25 24.49
N ASP A 389 2.00 7.69 24.45
CA ASP A 389 3.29 8.39 24.54
C ASP A 389 3.92 8.74 23.17
N LEU A 390 3.19 8.53 22.06
CA LEU A 390 3.68 8.91 20.73
C LEU A 390 3.79 10.44 20.62
N PRO A 391 5.00 11.00 20.45
CA PRO A 391 5.16 12.42 20.21
C PRO A 391 4.54 12.83 18.86
N MET A 392 3.61 13.76 18.90
CA MET A 392 2.98 14.28 17.68
C MET A 392 3.53 15.66 17.36
N PRO A 393 3.79 15.99 16.08
CA PRO A 393 4.17 17.33 15.69
C PRO A 393 3.02 18.31 15.97
N ALA A 394 3.35 19.59 16.21
CA ALA A 394 2.36 20.66 16.32
C ALA A 394 1.72 20.95 14.94
N GLU A 395 2.51 20.84 13.88
CA GLU A 395 2.08 21.12 12.51
C GLU A 395 2.71 20.13 11.53
N GLU A 396 1.96 19.82 10.46
CA GLU A 396 2.45 19.07 9.28
C GLU A 396 1.95 19.71 7.99
N ALA A 397 2.74 19.63 6.91
CA ALA A 397 2.32 20.07 5.59
C ALA A 397 2.95 19.24 4.46
N GLU A 398 2.20 19.08 3.38
CA GLU A 398 2.69 18.56 2.11
C GLU A 398 2.39 19.59 1.00
N ILE A 399 3.39 19.88 0.18
CA ILE A 399 3.31 20.78 -0.97
C ILE A 399 3.81 20.02 -2.18
N ARG A 400 3.10 20.15 -3.31
CA ARG A 400 3.42 19.44 -4.56
C ARG A 400 3.68 20.41 -5.70
N PRO A 401 4.85 21.06 -5.75
CA PRO A 401 5.24 21.84 -6.93
C PRO A 401 5.41 20.93 -8.13
N THR A 402 4.97 21.43 -9.30
CA THR A 402 5.02 20.69 -10.58
C THR A 402 6.18 21.18 -11.43
N PHE A 403 6.67 20.36 -12.36
CA PHE A 403 7.52 20.84 -13.43
C PHE A 403 6.67 21.56 -14.47
N VAL A 404 7.13 22.73 -14.93
CA VAL A 404 6.40 23.58 -15.90
C VAL A 404 6.17 22.85 -17.21
N ASP A 405 7.16 22.09 -17.66
CA ASP A 405 7.07 21.21 -18.83
C ASP A 405 7.07 19.75 -18.37
N PRO A 406 5.90 19.08 -18.40
CA PRO A 406 5.78 17.69 -18.00
C PRO A 406 6.48 16.70 -18.94
N ASP A 407 6.74 17.10 -20.18
CA ASP A 407 7.44 16.29 -21.20
C ASP A 407 8.98 16.45 -21.13
N SER A 408 9.47 17.36 -20.30
CA SER A 408 10.90 17.53 -20.05
C SER A 408 11.51 16.32 -19.34
N ASP A 409 12.84 16.21 -19.37
CA ASP A 409 13.57 15.27 -18.49
C ASP A 409 13.52 15.74 -17.02
N PHE A 410 12.30 15.75 -16.46
CA PHE A 410 12.07 16.19 -15.07
C PHE A 410 12.87 15.37 -14.05
N LYS A 411 13.24 14.11 -14.37
CA LYS A 411 14.07 13.28 -13.49
C LYS A 411 15.48 13.83 -13.37
N SER A 412 16.10 14.19 -14.48
CA SER A 412 17.43 14.82 -14.48
C SER A 412 17.42 16.20 -13.83
N LEU A 413 16.41 17.02 -14.17
CA LEU A 413 16.22 18.34 -13.56
C LEU A 413 16.04 18.26 -12.04
N GLY A 414 15.18 17.36 -11.58
CA GLY A 414 14.94 17.16 -10.16
C GLY A 414 16.17 16.63 -9.42
N ALA A 415 16.92 15.70 -10.02
CA ALA A 415 18.17 15.22 -9.45
C ALA A 415 19.19 16.35 -9.29
N ASP A 416 19.24 17.31 -10.24
CA ASP A 416 20.11 18.47 -10.14
C ASP A 416 19.67 19.44 -9.03
N ILE A 417 18.37 19.72 -8.92
CA ILE A 417 17.80 20.51 -7.83
C ILE A 417 18.17 19.91 -6.48
N LEU A 418 17.97 18.60 -6.31
CA LEU A 418 18.30 17.91 -5.06
C LEU A 418 19.81 17.97 -4.73
N ARG A 419 20.69 17.83 -5.73
CA ARG A 419 22.14 18.00 -5.52
C ARG A 419 22.49 19.41 -5.03
N GLN A 420 21.84 20.43 -5.60
CA GLN A 420 22.04 21.81 -5.18
C GLN A 420 21.47 22.07 -3.78
N LEU A 421 20.32 21.46 -3.44
CA LEU A 421 19.72 21.53 -2.10
C LEU A 421 20.64 20.94 -1.02
N VAL A 422 21.31 19.82 -1.30
CA VAL A 422 22.33 19.26 -0.40
C VAL A 422 23.47 20.24 -0.15
N ARG A 423 23.94 20.97 -1.18
CA ARG A 423 24.98 21.99 -1.02
C ARG A 423 24.47 23.16 -0.18
N HIS A 424 23.26 23.64 -0.46
CA HIS A 424 22.61 24.69 0.33
C HIS A 424 22.51 24.32 1.81
N ALA A 425 21.99 23.13 2.10
CA ALA A 425 21.88 22.63 3.47
C ALA A 425 23.21 22.57 4.21
N ARG A 426 24.29 22.14 3.54
CA ARG A 426 25.64 22.08 4.14
C ARG A 426 26.25 23.45 4.42
N MET A 427 25.85 24.47 3.67
CA MET A 427 26.34 25.86 3.83
C MET A 427 25.53 26.67 4.85
N THR A 428 24.33 26.17 5.22
CA THR A 428 23.40 26.87 6.11
C THR A 428 23.55 26.35 7.55
N LYS A 429 23.97 27.19 8.49
CA LYS A 429 24.36 26.78 9.86
C LYS A 429 23.24 26.16 10.68
N TYR A 430 21.98 26.56 10.44
CA TYR A 430 20.79 26.08 11.17
C TYR A 430 20.12 24.87 10.51
N ILE A 431 20.67 24.35 9.39
CA ILE A 431 20.18 23.15 8.69
C ILE A 431 21.16 22.01 8.92
N ARG A 432 20.63 20.84 9.26
CA ARG A 432 21.40 19.59 9.35
C ARG A 432 20.75 18.53 8.48
N LEU A 433 21.54 17.90 7.61
CA LEU A 433 21.05 16.73 6.85
C LEU A 433 20.73 15.57 7.80
N ALA A 434 19.59 14.93 7.60
CA ALA A 434 19.22 13.75 8.37
C ALA A 434 20.23 12.62 8.12
N PRO A 435 20.60 11.83 9.15
CA PRO A 435 21.58 10.74 9.01
C PRO A 435 21.06 9.58 8.15
N ASP A 436 19.75 9.38 8.13
CA ASP A 436 19.02 8.34 7.40
C ASP A 436 18.43 8.80 6.06
N ASN A 437 19.13 9.69 5.39
CA ASN A 437 18.72 10.34 4.13
C ASN A 437 18.84 9.35 2.96
N ARG A 438 17.85 8.50 2.77
CA ARG A 438 17.81 7.43 1.74
C ARG A 438 17.03 7.82 0.49
N GLU A 439 16.16 8.83 0.58
CA GLU A 439 15.35 9.35 -0.52
C GLU A 439 15.34 10.87 -0.48
N GLY A 440 15.59 11.51 -1.63
CA GLY A 440 15.56 12.96 -1.73
C GLY A 440 16.57 13.64 -0.80
N VAL A 441 16.15 14.74 -0.17
CA VAL A 441 16.95 15.50 0.78
C VAL A 441 16.09 15.81 2.02
N ARG A 442 16.34 15.09 3.10
CA ARG A 442 15.73 15.35 4.42
C ARG A 442 16.66 16.22 5.24
N MET A 443 16.14 17.30 5.77
CA MET A 443 16.85 18.33 6.51
C MET A 443 16.14 18.62 7.83
N ASN A 444 16.89 18.72 8.92
CA ASN A 444 16.40 19.13 10.22
C ASN A 444 16.78 20.58 10.48
N PHE A 445 15.86 21.34 11.05
CA PHE A 445 15.99 22.76 11.36
C PHE A 445 15.97 22.97 12.86
N ASP A 446 16.74 23.96 13.35
CA ASP A 446 16.75 24.29 14.77
C ASP A 446 15.47 25.03 15.22
N LYS A 447 15.32 25.23 16.53
CA LYS A 447 14.14 25.88 17.14
C LYS A 447 13.84 27.28 16.60
N ALA A 448 14.86 28.05 16.26
CA ALA A 448 14.68 29.41 15.77
C ALA A 448 14.23 29.47 14.31
N HIS A 449 14.42 28.39 13.55
CA HIS A 449 14.17 28.32 12.11
C HIS A 449 13.08 27.30 11.72
N GLY A 450 12.15 26.98 12.65
CA GLY A 450 10.98 26.19 12.38
C GLY A 450 10.87 24.89 13.18
N ASP A 451 11.86 24.54 14.02
CA ASP A 451 11.81 23.43 15.00
C ASP A 451 11.26 22.12 14.42
N GLY A 452 11.82 21.67 13.30
CA GLY A 452 11.26 20.53 12.60
C GLY A 452 12.13 20.01 11.49
N TRP A 453 11.51 19.33 10.53
CA TRP A 453 12.20 18.77 9.37
C TRP A 453 11.47 19.06 8.07
N VAL A 454 12.23 19.06 6.97
CA VAL A 454 11.72 19.11 5.59
C VAL A 454 12.34 17.99 4.78
N LEU A 455 11.53 17.28 4.00
CA LEU A 455 11.96 16.34 2.96
C LEU A 455 11.53 16.87 1.60
N VAL A 456 12.49 17.08 0.71
CA VAL A 456 12.25 17.35 -0.72
C VAL A 456 12.68 16.12 -1.51
N ARG A 457 11.79 15.55 -2.31
CA ARG A 457 12.06 14.33 -3.07
C ARG A 457 11.46 14.38 -4.48
N MET A 458 11.88 13.48 -5.34
CA MET A 458 11.24 13.25 -6.63
C MET A 458 10.01 12.35 -6.47
N SER A 459 8.96 12.61 -7.23
CA SER A 459 7.91 11.62 -7.43
C SER A 459 8.40 10.49 -8.33
N LEU A 460 7.92 9.27 -8.06
CA LEU A 460 8.23 8.09 -8.88
C LEU A 460 7.50 8.11 -10.23
N HIS A 461 6.30 8.69 -10.28
CA HIS A 461 5.35 8.54 -11.38
C HIS A 461 4.95 9.87 -12.05
N GLU A 462 5.01 10.96 -11.33
CA GLU A 462 4.49 12.26 -11.76
C GLU A 462 5.62 13.29 -11.88
N PRO A 463 5.51 14.28 -12.78
CA PRO A 463 6.50 15.36 -12.91
C PRO A 463 6.33 16.40 -11.79
N ILE A 464 6.50 15.97 -10.53
CA ILE A 464 6.40 16.80 -9.33
C ILE A 464 7.59 16.58 -8.40
N LEU A 465 7.83 17.56 -7.54
CA LEU A 465 8.89 17.56 -6.52
C LEU A 465 8.26 17.71 -5.12
N PRO A 466 7.64 16.66 -4.54
CA PRO A 466 6.95 16.76 -3.26
C PRO A 466 7.86 17.28 -2.15
N VAL A 467 7.31 18.21 -1.35
CA VAL A 467 7.91 18.77 -0.15
C VAL A 467 7.03 18.41 1.03
N ASN A 468 7.54 17.58 1.94
CA ASN A 468 6.89 17.22 3.18
C ASN A 468 7.61 17.92 4.34
N CYS A 469 6.90 18.44 5.30
CA CYS A 469 7.49 19.02 6.51
C CYS A 469 6.63 18.77 7.74
N GLU A 470 7.27 18.73 8.89
CA GLU A 470 6.66 18.77 10.22
C GLU A 470 7.42 19.75 11.10
N SER A 471 6.68 20.37 12.02
CA SER A 471 7.25 21.23 13.07
C SER A 471 6.69 20.86 14.45
N ASN A 472 7.55 20.95 15.46
CA ASN A 472 7.16 20.81 16.86
C ASN A 472 6.61 22.10 17.48
N SER A 473 6.60 23.20 16.71
CA SER A 473 6.18 24.53 17.14
C SER A 473 5.08 25.10 16.25
N GLU A 474 4.09 25.78 16.82
CA GLU A 474 3.08 26.51 16.05
C GLU A 474 3.73 27.60 15.18
N GLY A 475 3.28 27.70 13.93
CA GLY A 475 3.86 28.60 12.92
C GLY A 475 5.20 28.10 12.34
N GLY A 476 5.74 26.99 12.82
CA GLY A 476 7.03 26.49 12.40
C GLY A 476 7.02 25.96 10.96
N CYS A 477 5.95 25.29 10.53
CA CYS A 477 5.82 24.87 9.13
C CYS A 477 5.89 26.05 8.14
N ALA A 478 5.34 27.21 8.50
CA ALA A 478 5.43 28.41 7.66
C ALA A 478 6.87 28.89 7.50
N LEU A 479 7.70 28.80 8.56
CA LEU A 479 9.13 29.13 8.48
C LEU A 479 9.88 28.16 7.59
N LEU A 480 9.68 26.86 7.79
CA LEU A 480 10.29 25.79 6.98
C LEU A 480 9.95 25.93 5.50
N ILE A 481 8.68 26.18 5.20
CA ILE A 481 8.17 26.33 3.83
C ILE A 481 8.75 27.57 3.14
N ARG A 482 8.86 28.70 3.86
CA ARG A 482 9.47 29.93 3.33
C ARG A 482 10.95 29.71 2.98
N GLU A 483 11.70 29.01 3.81
CA GLU A 483 13.10 28.68 3.53
C GLU A 483 13.24 27.84 2.25
N ILE A 484 12.42 26.78 2.12
CA ILE A 484 12.45 25.94 0.92
C ILE A 484 11.97 26.69 -0.32
N TYR A 485 10.94 27.52 -0.19
CA TYR A 485 10.49 28.39 -1.28
C TYR A 485 11.59 29.34 -1.74
N ALA A 486 12.31 29.98 -0.81
CA ALA A 486 13.42 30.89 -1.13
C ALA A 486 14.54 30.20 -1.91
N PHE A 487 14.77 28.90 -1.66
CA PHE A 487 15.69 28.10 -2.46
C PHE A 487 15.08 27.70 -3.81
N LEU A 488 13.86 27.13 -3.85
CA LEU A 488 13.24 26.58 -5.06
C LEU A 488 12.88 27.65 -6.10
N LYS A 489 12.61 28.90 -5.70
CA LYS A 489 12.31 30.01 -6.64
C LYS A 489 13.43 30.32 -7.64
N ASN A 490 14.65 29.84 -7.39
CA ASN A 490 15.78 30.00 -8.31
C ASN A 490 15.73 29.01 -9.49
N PHE A 491 14.76 28.10 -9.52
CA PHE A 491 14.61 27.08 -10.57
C PHE A 491 13.36 27.37 -11.42
N PRO A 492 13.51 28.02 -12.59
CA PRO A 492 12.38 28.42 -13.43
C PRO A 492 11.63 27.23 -14.07
N CYS A 493 12.17 26.01 -13.97
CA CYS A 493 11.52 24.77 -14.42
C CYS A 493 10.42 24.30 -13.46
N LEU A 494 10.24 24.94 -12.29
CA LEU A 494 9.22 24.59 -11.31
C LEU A 494 8.07 25.59 -11.28
N ASP A 495 6.84 25.10 -11.27
CA ASP A 495 5.66 25.88 -10.87
C ASP A 495 5.49 25.80 -9.35
N LEU A 496 5.70 26.90 -8.67
CA LEU A 496 5.62 27.04 -7.22
C LEU A 496 4.28 27.60 -6.73
N THR A 497 3.25 27.62 -7.57
CA THR A 497 1.91 28.14 -7.21
C THR A 497 1.35 27.46 -5.96
N ALA A 498 1.66 26.17 -5.75
CA ALA A 498 1.26 25.41 -4.58
C ALA A 498 1.77 25.97 -3.24
N PHE A 499 2.83 26.77 -3.24
CA PHE A 499 3.37 27.43 -2.04
C PHE A 499 2.58 28.64 -1.58
N LYS A 500 1.77 29.29 -2.46
CA LYS A 500 1.10 30.58 -2.20
C LYS A 500 0.24 30.59 -0.92
N LYS A 501 -0.36 29.44 -0.56
CA LYS A 501 -1.20 29.35 0.65
C LYS A 501 -0.41 29.37 1.97
N TYR A 502 0.93 29.29 1.91
CA TYR A 502 1.79 29.27 3.10
C TYR A 502 2.72 30.49 3.19
N LEU A 503 2.78 31.31 2.13
CA LEU A 503 3.60 32.52 2.06
C LEU A 503 2.81 33.74 2.51
#